data_6299e1227a81e86b77cc91d643780a80
#
_entry.id   6299e1227a81e86b77cc91d643780a80
#
_cell.length_a   1.000
_cell.length_b   1.000
_cell.length_c   1.000
_cell.angle_alpha   90.00
_cell.angle_beta   90.00
_cell.angle_gamma   90.00
#
_symmetry.space_group_name_H-M   'P 1'
#
loop_
_entity.id
_entity.type
_entity.pdbx_description
1 polymer ?
#
loop_
_entity_poly.entity_id
_entity_poly.type
_entity_poly.pdbx_seq_one_letter_code
_entity_poly.pdbx_strand_id
1 'polypeptide(L)'
;MDVLQKEIDEVYATQLIADEILDNGVVEQHQRFIHSLTEINGGCAVISDLSNRKSYIAVHPWAHFLGLTPEEAALSVIDSMDEDCIYRRIHPEDLVEKRLLEYQFFQKTFSMSSEERLKYRGRCRIRMMNEKGVYQYIDNLVQIMENTPSGSVWLIFCLYTLSADQRTEQGICPTITHMERGEVETLFFRKNIAISYPNAKKKYFAVYVKDYLVKKLQLPFILV
;
A
#
# COMPACT_ATOMS: atom_id res chain seq x y z
N MET A 1 15.54 -1.11 8.59
CA MET A 1 14.45 -0.20 8.14
C MET A 1 14.47 -0.22 6.63
N ASP A 2 13.32 -0.41 6.03
CA ASP A 2 13.14 -0.41 4.57
C ASP A 2 13.31 1.03 4.06
N VAL A 3 14.14 1.25 3.04
CA VAL A 3 14.41 2.60 2.50
C VAL A 3 13.14 3.20 1.88
N LEU A 4 12.34 2.38 1.16
CA LEU A 4 11.07 2.84 0.58
C LEU A 4 10.04 3.20 1.65
N GLN A 5 10.03 2.48 2.77
CA GLN A 5 9.18 2.84 3.90
C GLN A 5 9.53 4.22 4.44
N LYS A 6 10.83 4.51 4.61
CA LYS A 6 11.28 5.84 5.04
C LYS A 6 10.85 6.94 4.06
N GLU A 7 10.95 6.70 2.77
CA GLU A 7 10.50 7.65 1.74
C GLU A 7 8.97 7.88 1.79
N ILE A 8 8.18 6.82 2.05
CA ILE A 8 6.73 6.94 2.26
C ILE A 8 6.43 7.73 3.53
N ASP A 9 7.14 7.46 4.63
CA ASP A 9 7.00 8.20 5.88
C ASP A 9 7.34 9.70 5.71
N GLU A 10 8.36 10.03 4.90
CA GLU A 10 8.69 11.41 4.56
C GLU A 10 7.55 12.08 3.76
N VAL A 11 6.91 11.35 2.84
CA VAL A 11 5.73 11.85 2.12
C VAL A 11 4.56 12.08 3.08
N TYR A 12 4.30 11.16 4.01
CA TYR A 12 3.27 11.36 5.05
C TYR A 12 3.56 12.57 5.94
N ALA A 13 4.82 12.79 6.31
CA ALA A 13 5.25 13.91 7.14
C ALA A 13 5.01 15.29 6.49
N THR A 14 4.77 15.35 5.18
CA THR A 14 4.37 16.60 4.49
C THR A 14 2.96 17.05 4.83
N GLN A 15 2.13 16.17 5.43
CA GLN A 15 0.75 16.48 5.81
C GLN A 15 0.73 17.15 7.19
N LEU A 16 0.39 18.42 7.22
CA LEU A 16 0.35 19.24 8.45
C LEU A 16 -1.02 19.11 9.11
N ILE A 17 -1.24 18.05 9.91
CA ILE A 17 -2.53 17.74 10.53
C ILE A 17 -2.56 18.10 12.03
N ALA A 18 -1.40 18.33 12.66
CA ALA A 18 -1.24 18.33 14.12
C ALA A 18 -2.16 19.30 14.89
N ASP A 19 -2.61 20.40 14.27
CA ASP A 19 -3.39 21.45 14.91
C ASP A 19 -4.86 21.48 14.44
N GLU A 20 -5.30 20.48 13.67
CA GLU A 20 -6.67 20.46 13.15
C GLU A 20 -7.64 19.75 14.09
N ILE A 21 -8.83 20.33 14.27
CA ILE A 21 -9.94 19.69 14.98
C ILE A 21 -10.65 18.78 13.98
N LEU A 22 -10.47 17.46 14.15
CA LEU A 22 -11.05 16.44 13.30
C LEU A 22 -12.25 15.78 14.00
N ASP A 23 -13.30 15.47 13.22
CA ASP A 23 -14.49 14.80 13.73
C ASP A 23 -14.26 13.27 13.82
N ASN A 24 -14.12 12.77 15.04
CA ASN A 24 -13.98 11.33 15.28
C ASN A 24 -15.15 10.50 14.73
N GLY A 25 -16.34 11.10 14.56
CA GLY A 25 -17.50 10.45 13.95
C GLY A 25 -17.22 10.00 12.50
N VAL A 26 -16.38 10.71 11.77
CA VAL A 26 -15.93 10.33 10.42
C VAL A 26 -15.10 9.05 10.48
N VAL A 27 -14.15 8.96 11.41
CA VAL A 27 -13.33 7.75 11.61
C VAL A 27 -14.20 6.55 11.96
N GLU A 28 -15.13 6.72 12.92
CA GLU A 28 -16.08 5.67 13.31
C GLU A 28 -16.97 5.23 12.14
N GLN A 29 -17.40 6.15 11.28
CA GLN A 29 -18.17 5.82 10.07
C GLN A 29 -17.35 4.94 9.14
N HIS A 30 -16.09 5.27 8.90
CA HIS A 30 -15.21 4.47 8.06
C HIS A 30 -14.86 3.12 8.69
N GLN A 31 -14.72 3.03 10.01
CA GLN A 31 -14.58 1.73 10.70
C GLN A 31 -15.80 0.83 10.46
N ARG A 32 -17.02 1.36 10.61
CA ARG A 32 -18.24 0.60 10.27
C ARG A 32 -18.28 0.20 8.80
N PHE A 33 -17.85 1.08 7.92
CA PHE A 33 -17.78 0.80 6.48
C PHE A 33 -16.84 -0.37 6.18
N ILE A 34 -15.61 -0.40 6.72
CA ILE A 34 -14.67 -1.50 6.44
C ILE A 34 -15.18 -2.83 6.98
N HIS A 35 -15.85 -2.87 8.14
CA HIS A 35 -16.51 -4.08 8.63
C HIS A 35 -17.59 -4.58 7.66
N SER A 36 -18.50 -3.69 7.24
CA SER A 36 -19.54 -4.07 6.28
C SER A 36 -18.97 -4.52 4.94
N LEU A 37 -17.90 -3.89 4.49
CA LEU A 37 -17.23 -4.23 3.24
C LEU A 37 -16.59 -5.63 3.32
N THR A 38 -15.94 -5.97 4.42
CA THR A 38 -15.32 -7.30 4.60
C THR A 38 -16.34 -8.41 4.66
N GLU A 39 -17.52 -8.18 5.23
CA GLU A 39 -18.65 -9.14 5.18
C GLU A 39 -19.10 -9.47 3.74
N ILE A 40 -18.95 -8.51 2.81
CA ILE A 40 -19.35 -8.72 1.42
C ILE A 40 -18.25 -9.42 0.60
N ASN A 41 -16.98 -9.01 0.80
CA ASN A 41 -15.89 -9.47 -0.06
C ASN A 41 -15.05 -10.62 0.53
N GLY A 42 -15.23 -10.98 1.79
CA GLY A 42 -14.52 -12.05 2.48
C GLY A 42 -13.02 -11.77 2.69
N GLY A 43 -12.61 -10.50 2.66
CA GLY A 43 -11.22 -10.07 2.69
C GLY A 43 -10.78 -9.35 3.96
N CYS A 44 -9.83 -8.45 3.81
CA CYS A 44 -9.35 -7.56 4.86
C CYS A 44 -9.35 -6.12 4.33
N ALA A 45 -9.84 -5.21 5.16
CA ALA A 45 -9.84 -3.78 4.86
C ALA A 45 -9.18 -3.00 6.01
N VAL A 46 -8.45 -1.96 5.65
CA VAL A 46 -7.70 -1.11 6.58
C VAL A 46 -7.99 0.36 6.29
N ILE A 47 -8.18 1.15 7.34
CA ILE A 47 -8.17 2.62 7.31
C ILE A 47 -6.97 3.10 8.11
N SER A 48 -6.03 3.75 7.44
CA SER A 48 -4.88 4.38 8.09
C SER A 48 -5.15 5.85 8.32
N ASP A 49 -5.08 6.28 9.59
CA ASP A 49 -5.35 7.63 10.05
C ASP A 49 -4.03 8.38 10.29
N LEU A 50 -3.73 9.35 9.41
CA LEU A 50 -2.50 10.13 9.48
C LEU A 50 -2.45 11.06 10.70
N SER A 51 -3.60 11.42 11.26
CA SER A 51 -3.67 12.36 12.38
C SER A 51 -3.13 11.80 13.68
N ASN A 52 -3.37 10.51 13.92
CA ASN A 52 -2.94 9.82 15.15
C ASN A 52 -1.94 8.68 14.88
N ARG A 53 -1.57 8.46 13.59
CA ARG A 53 -0.64 7.42 13.12
C ARG A 53 -1.07 6.01 13.49
N LYS A 54 -2.38 5.74 13.45
CA LYS A 54 -2.99 4.43 13.71
C LYS A 54 -3.64 3.88 12.46
N SER A 55 -3.77 2.56 12.41
CA SER A 55 -4.55 1.86 11.39
C SER A 55 -5.68 1.08 12.05
N TYR A 56 -6.89 1.22 11.52
CA TYR A 56 -8.08 0.48 11.90
C TYR A 56 -8.28 -0.65 10.90
N ILE A 57 -8.41 -1.89 11.37
CA ILE A 57 -8.41 -3.08 10.53
C ILE A 57 -9.67 -3.90 10.76
N ALA A 58 -10.25 -4.42 9.69
CA ALA A 58 -11.32 -5.43 9.71
C ALA A 58 -10.89 -6.62 8.85
N VAL A 59 -10.95 -7.82 9.43
CA VAL A 59 -10.59 -9.08 8.77
C VAL A 59 -11.78 -10.01 8.81
N HIS A 60 -12.23 -10.46 7.63
CA HIS A 60 -13.30 -11.46 7.56
C HIS A 60 -12.78 -12.84 7.98
N PRO A 61 -13.58 -13.68 8.69
CA PRO A 61 -13.17 -15.02 9.10
C PRO A 61 -12.69 -15.94 7.95
N TRP A 62 -13.13 -15.68 6.71
CA TRP A 62 -12.70 -16.44 5.53
C TRP A 62 -11.39 -15.96 4.90
N ALA A 63 -10.77 -14.91 5.44
CA ALA A 63 -9.54 -14.33 4.90
C ALA A 63 -8.26 -15.16 5.23
N HIS A 64 -8.37 -16.50 5.27
CA HIS A 64 -7.26 -17.43 5.51
C HIS A 64 -6.10 -17.27 4.51
N PHE A 65 -6.39 -16.71 3.33
CA PHE A 65 -5.40 -16.41 2.31
C PHE A 65 -4.38 -15.34 2.74
N LEU A 66 -4.67 -14.55 3.77
CA LEU A 66 -3.74 -13.57 4.31
C LEU A 66 -2.70 -14.20 5.26
N GLY A 67 -2.91 -15.44 5.73
CA GLY A 67 -2.01 -16.15 6.63
C GLY A 67 -1.82 -15.46 7.99
N LEU A 68 -2.79 -14.67 8.43
CA LEU A 68 -2.79 -14.04 9.76
C LEU A 68 -3.03 -15.09 10.83
N THR A 69 -2.39 -14.90 11.99
CA THR A 69 -2.75 -15.73 13.17
C THR A 69 -4.14 -15.31 13.69
N PRO A 70 -4.81 -16.17 14.50
CA PRO A 70 -6.09 -15.79 15.10
C PRO A 70 -6.03 -14.47 15.89
N GLU A 71 -4.92 -14.23 16.61
CA GLU A 71 -4.70 -12.99 17.37
C GLU A 71 -4.54 -11.78 16.44
N GLU A 72 -3.83 -11.93 15.32
CA GLU A 72 -3.67 -10.86 14.31
C GLU A 72 -4.99 -10.57 13.58
N ALA A 73 -5.75 -11.61 13.26
CA ALA A 73 -7.05 -11.47 12.63
C ALA A 73 -8.11 -10.85 13.56
N ALA A 74 -7.92 -10.96 14.88
CA ALA A 74 -8.78 -10.35 15.90
C ALA A 74 -8.42 -8.88 16.21
N LEU A 75 -7.33 -8.35 15.67
CA LEU A 75 -6.98 -6.93 15.85
C LEU A 75 -8.03 -6.05 15.19
N SER A 76 -8.41 -4.97 15.87
CA SER A 76 -9.24 -3.91 15.33
C SER A 76 -8.46 -2.60 15.13
N VAL A 77 -7.33 -2.46 15.83
CA VAL A 77 -6.45 -1.28 15.78
C VAL A 77 -4.98 -1.74 15.79
N ILE A 78 -4.18 -1.07 14.98
CA ILE A 78 -2.72 -1.19 14.93
C ILE A 78 -2.13 0.19 15.23
N ASP A 79 -1.24 0.28 16.23
CA ASP A 79 -0.54 1.52 16.61
C ASP A 79 0.61 1.82 15.63
N SER A 80 0.31 1.83 14.33
CA SER A 80 1.24 2.07 13.23
C SER A 80 0.48 2.40 11.96
N MET A 81 1.13 3.16 11.06
CA MET A 81 0.68 3.35 9.68
C MET A 81 1.04 2.16 8.79
N ASP A 82 1.89 1.27 9.27
CA ASP A 82 2.28 0.04 8.61
C ASP A 82 1.50 -1.14 9.16
N GLU A 83 0.88 -1.88 8.26
CA GLU A 83 0.24 -3.15 8.58
C GLU A 83 1.29 -4.28 8.59
N ASP A 84 2.26 -4.24 9.53
CA ASP A 84 3.38 -5.21 9.58
C ASP A 84 2.91 -6.67 9.57
N CYS A 85 1.78 -6.97 10.23
CA CYS A 85 1.19 -8.31 10.24
C CYS A 85 0.78 -8.78 8.83
N ILE A 86 0.40 -7.86 7.94
CA ILE A 86 0.07 -8.12 6.53
C ILE A 86 1.34 -8.13 5.68
N TYR A 87 2.18 -7.11 5.80
CA TYR A 87 3.36 -6.92 4.93
C TYR A 87 4.38 -8.05 5.03
N ARG A 88 4.58 -8.63 6.19
CA ARG A 88 5.49 -9.78 6.36
C ARG A 88 5.03 -11.06 5.65
N ARG A 89 3.75 -11.13 5.23
CA ARG A 89 3.18 -12.25 4.46
C ARG A 89 3.33 -12.06 2.96
N ILE A 90 3.62 -10.86 2.51
CA ILE A 90 3.84 -10.55 1.09
C ILE A 90 5.16 -11.20 0.62
N HIS A 91 5.14 -11.77 -0.59
CA HIS A 91 6.36 -12.28 -1.19
C HIS A 91 7.40 -11.15 -1.29
N PRO A 92 8.68 -11.39 -0.91
CA PRO A 92 9.68 -10.31 -0.83
C PRO A 92 9.87 -9.49 -2.11
N GLU A 93 9.76 -10.11 -3.28
CA GLU A 93 9.86 -9.40 -4.57
C GLU A 93 8.64 -8.51 -4.81
N ASP A 94 7.44 -8.98 -4.47
CA ASP A 94 6.20 -8.25 -4.67
C ASP A 94 6.05 -7.09 -3.68
N LEU A 95 6.62 -7.25 -2.47
CA LEU A 95 6.64 -6.19 -1.46
C LEU A 95 7.38 -4.94 -1.97
N VAL A 96 8.51 -5.12 -2.67
CA VAL A 96 9.26 -4.00 -3.25
C VAL A 96 8.41 -3.25 -4.27
N GLU A 97 7.77 -3.98 -5.19
CA GLU A 97 6.96 -3.37 -6.25
C GLU A 97 5.68 -2.72 -5.68
N LYS A 98 5.07 -3.33 -4.64
CA LYS A 98 3.95 -2.73 -3.90
C LYS A 98 4.34 -1.41 -3.23
N ARG A 99 5.49 -1.37 -2.54
CA ARG A 99 6.01 -0.14 -1.92
C ARG A 99 6.30 0.95 -2.96
N LEU A 100 6.82 0.59 -4.13
CA LEU A 100 7.02 1.54 -5.23
C LEU A 100 5.69 2.08 -5.78
N LEU A 101 4.66 1.24 -5.89
CA LEU A 101 3.32 1.68 -6.26
C LEU A 101 2.78 2.69 -5.23
N GLU A 102 2.86 2.38 -3.94
CA GLU A 102 2.40 3.26 -2.86
C GLU A 102 3.13 4.60 -2.88
N TYR A 103 4.45 4.57 -2.98
CA TYR A 103 5.26 5.78 -3.07
C TYR A 103 4.85 6.67 -4.26
N GLN A 104 4.70 6.10 -5.46
CA GLN A 104 4.29 6.85 -6.65
C GLN A 104 2.85 7.35 -6.55
N PHE A 105 1.95 6.53 -5.99
CA PHE A 105 0.57 6.90 -5.75
C PHE A 105 0.49 8.11 -4.81
N PHE A 106 1.16 8.06 -3.66
CA PHE A 106 1.13 9.16 -2.70
C PHE A 106 1.84 10.40 -3.21
N GLN A 107 2.99 10.28 -3.86
CA GLN A 107 3.65 11.43 -4.48
C GLN A 107 2.75 12.15 -5.49
N LYS A 108 2.04 11.37 -6.32
CA LYS A 108 1.12 11.90 -7.32
C LYS A 108 -0.08 12.58 -6.66
N THR A 109 -0.75 11.89 -5.74
CA THR A 109 -2.02 12.34 -5.16
C THR A 109 -1.85 13.43 -4.11
N PHE A 110 -0.78 13.43 -3.32
CA PHE A 110 -0.55 14.46 -2.29
C PHE A 110 -0.24 15.84 -2.89
N SER A 111 0.25 15.89 -4.13
CA SER A 111 0.48 17.15 -4.85
C SER A 111 -0.79 17.72 -5.52
N MET A 112 -1.90 16.99 -5.51
CA MET A 112 -3.17 17.40 -6.12
C MET A 112 -4.05 18.19 -5.14
N SER A 113 -5.09 18.84 -5.67
CA SER A 113 -6.15 19.40 -4.83
C SER A 113 -6.86 18.30 -4.02
N SER A 114 -7.44 18.66 -2.88
CA SER A 114 -8.15 17.73 -2.00
C SER A 114 -9.31 17.00 -2.71
N GLU A 115 -10.00 17.67 -3.63
CA GLU A 115 -11.09 17.08 -4.41
C GLU A 115 -10.57 16.09 -5.49
N GLU A 116 -9.51 16.48 -6.23
CA GLU A 116 -9.00 15.67 -7.34
C GLU A 116 -8.36 14.36 -6.86
N ARG A 117 -7.61 14.37 -5.73
CA ARG A 117 -6.93 13.16 -5.22
C ARG A 117 -7.87 12.03 -4.83
N LEU A 118 -9.10 12.33 -4.41
CA LEU A 118 -10.11 11.32 -4.04
C LEU A 118 -10.57 10.47 -5.24
N LYS A 119 -10.34 10.97 -6.46
CA LYS A 119 -10.72 10.28 -7.70
C LYS A 119 -9.70 9.23 -8.14
N TYR A 120 -8.56 9.11 -7.45
CA TYR A 120 -7.49 8.18 -7.81
C TYR A 120 -7.49 6.93 -6.95
N ARG A 121 -7.10 5.82 -7.57
CA ARG A 121 -6.98 4.51 -6.94
C ARG A 121 -5.73 3.79 -7.44
N GLY A 122 -4.89 3.32 -6.50
CA GLY A 122 -3.79 2.42 -6.78
C GLY A 122 -4.23 0.97 -6.67
N ARG A 123 -3.78 0.09 -7.57
CA ARG A 123 -4.07 -1.35 -7.51
C ARG A 123 -2.85 -2.17 -7.91
N CYS A 124 -2.67 -3.31 -7.29
CA CYS A 124 -1.74 -4.35 -7.72
C CYS A 124 -2.24 -5.72 -7.30
N ARG A 125 -1.65 -6.76 -7.90
CA ARG A 125 -1.89 -8.16 -7.56
C ARG A 125 -0.60 -8.73 -6.97
N ILE A 126 -0.61 -9.10 -5.70
CA ILE A 126 0.56 -9.52 -4.93
C ILE A 126 0.44 -10.97 -4.46
N ARG A 127 1.57 -11.66 -4.34
CA ARG A 127 1.62 -12.98 -3.70
C ARG A 127 1.68 -12.81 -2.19
N MET A 128 0.74 -13.44 -1.48
CA MET A 128 0.74 -13.52 -0.02
C MET A 128 0.78 -14.97 0.44
N MET A 129 1.53 -15.23 1.51
CA MET A 129 1.66 -16.55 2.11
C MET A 129 0.45 -16.81 3.02
N ASN A 130 -0.36 -17.81 2.67
CA ASN A 130 -1.51 -18.21 3.45
C ASN A 130 -1.10 -18.99 4.72
N GLU A 131 -2.08 -19.37 5.54
CA GLU A 131 -1.88 -20.14 6.78
C GLU A 131 -1.19 -21.51 6.59
N LYS A 132 -1.27 -22.07 5.35
CA LYS A 132 -0.63 -23.35 4.99
C LYS A 132 0.78 -23.17 4.44
N GLY A 133 1.33 -21.95 4.43
CA GLY A 133 2.65 -21.65 3.87
C GLY A 133 2.71 -21.61 2.34
N VAL A 134 1.55 -21.52 1.68
CA VAL A 134 1.45 -21.48 0.20
C VAL A 134 1.17 -20.06 -0.24
N TYR A 135 1.87 -19.58 -1.27
CA TYR A 135 1.60 -18.29 -1.89
C TYR A 135 0.34 -18.34 -2.76
N GLN A 136 -0.54 -17.37 -2.55
CA GLN A 136 -1.74 -17.11 -3.36
C GLN A 136 -1.74 -15.66 -3.82
N TYR A 137 -2.33 -15.37 -4.97
CA TYR A 137 -2.47 -14.01 -5.48
C TYR A 137 -3.65 -13.30 -4.81
N ILE A 138 -3.36 -12.10 -4.35
CA ILE A 138 -4.29 -11.21 -3.65
C ILE A 138 -4.36 -9.90 -4.44
N ASP A 139 -5.55 -9.42 -4.69
CA ASP A 139 -5.76 -8.07 -5.21
C ASP A 139 -5.66 -7.07 -4.06
N ASN A 140 -4.73 -6.12 -4.18
CA ASN A 140 -4.56 -5.02 -3.24
C ASN A 140 -4.98 -3.70 -3.91
N LEU A 141 -5.70 -2.89 -3.15
CA LEU A 141 -6.16 -1.57 -3.55
C LEU A 141 -5.78 -0.56 -2.49
N VAL A 142 -5.36 0.64 -2.91
CA VAL A 142 -5.12 1.81 -2.05
C VAL A 142 -5.88 3.02 -2.60
N GLN A 143 -6.50 3.81 -1.71
CA GLN A 143 -7.25 5.02 -2.05
C GLN A 143 -7.23 6.00 -0.89
N ILE A 144 -7.21 7.31 -1.18
CA ILE A 144 -7.45 8.35 -0.18
C ILE A 144 -8.97 8.46 -0.01
N MET A 145 -9.44 8.39 1.25
CA MET A 145 -10.88 8.44 1.56
C MET A 145 -11.31 9.80 2.07
N GLU A 146 -10.47 10.45 2.90
CA GLU A 146 -10.81 11.73 3.52
C GLU A 146 -9.63 12.69 3.49
N ASN A 147 -9.96 13.96 3.40
CA ASN A 147 -9.04 15.06 3.64
C ASN A 147 -9.47 15.81 4.90
N THR A 148 -8.51 16.48 5.53
CA THR A 148 -8.82 17.43 6.61
C THR A 148 -9.51 18.68 6.06
N PRO A 149 -10.13 19.51 6.91
CA PRO A 149 -10.70 20.79 6.49
C PRO A 149 -9.69 21.73 5.79
N SER A 150 -8.41 21.67 6.15
CA SER A 150 -7.35 22.45 5.48
C SER A 150 -6.88 21.85 4.16
N GLY A 151 -7.34 20.64 3.82
CA GLY A 151 -7.02 19.95 2.58
C GLY A 151 -5.82 19.00 2.65
N SER A 152 -5.28 18.71 3.84
CA SER A 152 -4.29 17.64 4.02
C SER A 152 -4.94 16.27 3.88
N VAL A 153 -4.18 15.23 3.50
CA VAL A 153 -4.68 13.85 3.49
C VAL A 153 -4.87 13.38 4.92
N TRP A 154 -6.04 12.86 5.23
CA TRP A 154 -6.37 12.38 6.56
C TRP A 154 -6.49 10.87 6.64
N LEU A 155 -7.42 10.27 5.88
CA LEU A 155 -7.67 8.82 5.91
C LEU A 155 -7.29 8.16 4.60
N ILE A 156 -6.52 7.07 4.70
CA ILE A 156 -6.12 6.21 3.59
C ILE A 156 -6.75 4.85 3.77
N PHE A 157 -7.33 4.32 2.70
CA PHE A 157 -7.98 3.01 2.67
C PHE A 157 -7.12 2.01 1.90
N CYS A 158 -6.95 0.81 2.47
CA CYS A 158 -6.40 -0.35 1.80
C CYS A 158 -7.39 -1.52 1.84
N LEU A 159 -7.47 -2.28 0.75
CA LEU A 159 -8.29 -3.49 0.65
C LEU A 159 -7.45 -4.64 0.12
N TYR A 160 -7.61 -5.81 0.73
CA TYR A 160 -6.96 -7.05 0.35
C TYR A 160 -8.03 -8.13 0.14
N THR A 161 -8.13 -8.65 -1.08
CA THR A 161 -9.09 -9.68 -1.45
C THR A 161 -8.42 -10.81 -2.21
N LEU A 162 -8.91 -12.04 -2.09
CA LEU A 162 -8.40 -13.13 -2.90
C LEU A 162 -8.61 -12.80 -4.38
N SER A 163 -7.52 -12.82 -5.17
CA SER A 163 -7.61 -12.55 -6.59
C SER A 163 -8.35 -13.67 -7.31
N ALA A 164 -9.27 -13.31 -8.21
CA ALA A 164 -9.90 -14.27 -9.11
C ALA A 164 -8.91 -14.88 -10.12
N ASP A 165 -7.81 -14.16 -10.39
CA ASP A 165 -6.75 -14.63 -11.26
C ASP A 165 -5.54 -15.13 -10.45
N GLN A 166 -5.36 -16.46 -10.42
CA GLN A 166 -4.26 -17.12 -9.73
C GLN A 166 -3.09 -17.52 -10.67
N ARG A 167 -3.10 -17.05 -11.96
CA ARG A 167 -2.04 -17.34 -12.93
C ARG A 167 -0.74 -16.62 -12.57
N THR A 168 0.39 -17.29 -12.78
CA THR A 168 1.72 -16.82 -12.37
C THR A 168 2.39 -15.88 -13.38
N GLU A 169 1.95 -15.88 -14.64
CA GLU A 169 2.65 -15.21 -15.76
C GLU A 169 2.46 -13.68 -15.75
N GLN A 170 1.46 -13.17 -15.07
CA GLN A 170 1.08 -11.76 -15.17
C GLN A 170 1.84 -10.80 -14.23
N GLY A 171 2.60 -11.33 -13.25
CA GLY A 171 3.26 -10.49 -12.26
C GLY A 171 2.27 -9.66 -11.41
N ILE A 172 2.74 -8.56 -10.80
CA ILE A 172 1.91 -7.76 -9.89
C ILE A 172 1.06 -6.69 -10.58
N CYS A 173 1.32 -6.35 -11.84
CA CYS A 173 0.55 -5.41 -12.67
C CYS A 173 0.10 -4.14 -11.93
N PRO A 174 1.01 -3.32 -11.39
CA PRO A 174 0.65 -2.14 -10.60
C PRO A 174 0.06 -1.05 -11.51
N THR A 175 -1.07 -0.48 -11.08
CA THR A 175 -1.78 0.56 -11.83
C THR A 175 -2.23 1.69 -10.93
N ILE A 176 -2.29 2.90 -11.49
CA ILE A 176 -2.98 4.05 -10.89
C ILE A 176 -4.11 4.44 -11.85
N THR A 177 -5.34 4.48 -11.34
CA THR A 177 -6.55 4.73 -12.13
C THR A 177 -7.21 6.02 -11.67
N HIS A 178 -7.57 6.89 -12.62
CA HIS A 178 -8.50 7.99 -12.38
C HIS A 178 -9.93 7.47 -12.57
N MET A 179 -10.69 7.35 -11.49
CA MET A 179 -11.97 6.63 -11.49
C MET A 179 -13.07 7.31 -12.30
N GLU A 180 -13.10 8.64 -12.31
CA GLU A 180 -14.12 9.41 -13.04
C GLU A 180 -13.87 9.38 -14.56
N ARG A 181 -12.60 9.49 -15.01
CA ARG A 181 -12.24 9.50 -16.43
C ARG A 181 -11.97 8.12 -17.01
N GLY A 182 -11.81 7.10 -16.16
CA GLY A 182 -11.43 5.75 -16.60
C GLY A 182 -9.99 5.65 -17.13
N GLU A 183 -9.15 6.65 -16.87
CA GLU A 183 -7.75 6.65 -17.29
C GLU A 183 -6.93 5.72 -16.40
N VAL A 184 -6.21 4.79 -17.02
CA VAL A 184 -5.36 3.80 -16.30
C VAL A 184 -3.91 4.01 -16.68
N GLU A 185 -3.08 4.31 -15.70
CA GLU A 185 -1.62 4.34 -15.82
C GLU A 185 -1.06 3.03 -15.28
N THR A 186 -0.39 2.25 -16.13
CA THR A 186 0.34 1.04 -15.71
C THR A 186 1.76 1.44 -15.34
N LEU A 187 2.19 1.04 -14.15
CA LEU A 187 3.53 1.30 -13.68
C LEU A 187 4.45 0.14 -14.08
N PHE A 188 5.55 0.47 -14.74
CA PHE A 188 6.56 -0.51 -15.14
C PHE A 188 7.80 -0.34 -14.27
N PHE A 189 8.02 -1.28 -13.37
CA PHE A 189 9.27 -1.37 -12.63
C PHE A 189 10.23 -2.27 -13.40
N ARG A 190 11.28 -1.69 -14.02
CA ARG A 190 12.26 -2.48 -14.78
C ARG A 190 12.94 -3.47 -13.83
N LYS A 191 12.71 -4.75 -14.03
CA LYS A 191 13.54 -5.83 -13.48
C LYS A 191 14.89 -5.75 -14.20
N ASN A 192 15.82 -4.92 -13.74
CA ASN A 192 17.15 -4.85 -14.32
C ASN A 192 18.02 -5.97 -13.75
N ILE A 193 18.39 -6.89 -14.64
CA ILE A 193 19.59 -7.72 -14.68
C ILE A 193 19.72 -8.74 -13.53
N ALA A 194 19.49 -9.99 -13.91
CA ALA A 194 19.97 -11.16 -13.19
C ALA A 194 21.52 -11.10 -13.07
N ILE A 195 22.01 -10.54 -11.98
CA ILE A 195 23.37 -10.79 -11.54
C ILE A 195 23.26 -11.94 -10.53
N SER A 196 23.76 -13.10 -10.91
CA SER A 196 23.82 -14.29 -10.06
C SER A 196 24.79 -14.05 -8.88
N TYR A 197 24.23 -13.77 -7.69
CA TYR A 197 24.98 -13.78 -6.45
C TYR A 197 24.23 -14.55 -5.37
N PRO A 198 24.92 -15.40 -4.58
CA PRO A 198 24.29 -16.24 -3.55
C PRO A 198 23.62 -15.46 -2.38
N ASN A 199 23.82 -14.14 -2.28
CA ASN A 199 23.25 -13.25 -1.27
C ASN A 199 22.40 -12.10 -1.86
N ALA A 200 21.68 -12.37 -2.96
CA ALA A 200 21.01 -11.38 -3.80
C ALA A 200 19.90 -10.56 -3.12
N LYS A 201 19.20 -11.09 -2.08
CA LYS A 201 18.01 -10.45 -1.51
C LYS A 201 18.21 -9.01 -1.02
N LYS A 202 19.36 -8.68 -0.42
CA LYS A 202 19.65 -7.32 0.06
C LYS A 202 20.17 -6.37 -1.03
N LYS A 203 20.79 -6.92 -2.08
CA LYS A 203 21.45 -6.12 -3.11
C LYS A 203 20.52 -5.66 -4.24
N TYR A 204 19.48 -6.44 -4.56
CA TYR A 204 18.44 -6.03 -5.52
C TYR A 204 17.67 -4.80 -5.05
N PHE A 205 17.33 -4.73 -3.77
CA PHE A 205 16.65 -3.60 -3.19
C PHE A 205 17.47 -2.30 -3.33
N ALA A 206 18.76 -2.35 -2.99
CA ALA A 206 19.65 -1.19 -3.07
C ALA A 206 19.88 -0.68 -4.51
N VAL A 207 19.92 -1.57 -5.51
CA VAL A 207 20.07 -1.20 -6.93
C VAL A 207 18.79 -0.57 -7.49
N TYR A 208 17.62 -1.10 -7.13
CA TYR A 208 16.33 -0.55 -7.56
C TYR A 208 16.10 0.88 -7.05
N VAL A 209 16.37 1.10 -5.77
CA VAL A 209 16.24 2.42 -5.14
C VAL A 209 17.27 3.39 -5.74
N LYS A 210 18.51 2.95 -5.94
CA LYS A 210 19.57 3.78 -6.52
C LYS A 210 19.27 4.20 -7.95
N ASP A 211 18.82 3.29 -8.82
CA ASP A 211 18.47 3.61 -10.22
C ASP A 211 17.22 4.50 -10.31
N TYR A 212 16.25 4.31 -9.42
CA TYR A 212 15.07 5.15 -9.34
C TYR A 212 15.42 6.57 -8.87
N LEU A 213 16.20 6.70 -7.80
CA LEU A 213 16.62 7.99 -7.25
C LEU A 213 17.56 8.75 -8.21
N VAL A 214 18.49 8.06 -8.87
CA VAL A 214 19.41 8.67 -9.86
C VAL A 214 18.64 9.27 -11.04
N LYS A 215 17.61 8.58 -11.56
CA LYS A 215 16.78 9.09 -12.65
C LYS A 215 15.90 10.25 -12.25
N LYS A 216 15.37 10.24 -11.03
CA LYS A 216 14.46 11.28 -10.54
C LYS A 216 15.20 12.56 -10.13
N LEU A 217 16.42 12.42 -9.57
CA LEU A 217 17.21 13.54 -9.06
C LEU A 217 18.16 14.14 -10.08
N GLN A 218 18.20 13.63 -11.33
CA GLN A 218 19.16 14.04 -12.38
C GLN A 218 20.61 14.06 -11.90
N LEU A 219 20.96 13.18 -10.96
CA LEU A 219 22.32 13.08 -10.44
C LEU A 219 23.25 12.49 -11.51
N PRO A 220 24.44 13.07 -11.75
CA PRO A 220 25.38 12.54 -12.70
C PRO A 220 25.85 11.14 -12.27
N PHE A 221 26.00 10.24 -13.24
CA PHE A 221 26.58 8.92 -13.04
C PHE A 221 28.00 9.07 -12.44
N ILE A 222 28.18 8.74 -11.18
CA ILE A 222 29.51 8.51 -10.61
C ILE A 222 29.72 7.01 -10.69
N LEU A 223 30.54 6.57 -11.67
CA LEU A 223 31.10 5.23 -11.73
C LEU A 223 32.09 5.09 -10.56
N VAL A 224 31.79 4.19 -9.64
CA VAL A 224 32.74 3.60 -8.69
C VAL A 224 32.65 2.09 -8.81
#